data_e23058c534a3dff7807b406e91c8f3c5
#
_entry.id   e23058c534a3dff7807b406e91c8f3c5
#
_cell.length_a   1.000
_cell.length_b   1.000
_cell.length_c   1.000
_cell.angle_alpha   90.00
_cell.angle_beta   90.00
_cell.angle_gamma   90.00
#
_symmetry.space_group_name_H-M   'P 1'
#
loop_
_entity.id
_entity.type
_entity.pdbx_description
1 polymer ?
#
loop_
_entity_poly.entity_id
_entity_poly.type
_entity_poly.pdbx_seq_one_letter_code
_entity_poly.pdbx_strand_id
1 'polypeptide(L)'
;MSSVQAFIVQANLRRALLALACALGAVGAQAQSAMPQWKGEGAVRYVCGGIGSDESNAMRAAMKEHPLALLFARSDGAYLADVQVDIKGAGGAPSLALRASGPVCLVDLPAGRYTVDVATAGGSVQSQSVTVGGSPKTASFRF
;
A
#
# COMPACT_ATOMS: atom_id res chain seq x y z
N MET A 1 72.40 -5.21 -1.29
CA MET A 1 71.29 -6.16 -1.27
C MET A 1 70.08 -5.61 -0.50
N SER A 2 70.18 -4.58 0.30
CA SER A 2 69.09 -4.05 1.09
C SER A 2 68.09 -3.13 0.32
N SER A 3 68.49 -2.57 -0.82
CA SER A 3 67.68 -1.60 -1.56
C SER A 3 66.58 -2.24 -2.44
N VAL A 4 66.73 -3.48 -2.86
CA VAL A 4 65.81 -4.18 -3.75
C VAL A 4 64.59 -4.71 -2.99
N GLN A 5 64.79 -5.11 -1.72
CA GLN A 5 63.68 -5.62 -0.89
C GLN A 5 62.72 -4.51 -0.45
N ALA A 6 63.18 -3.29 -0.25
CA ALA A 6 62.34 -2.15 0.10
C ALA A 6 61.35 -1.75 -1.03
N PHE A 7 61.79 -1.89 -2.28
CA PHE A 7 60.93 -1.58 -3.44
C PHE A 7 59.79 -2.58 -3.63
N ILE A 8 60.02 -3.86 -3.35
CA ILE A 8 59.00 -4.92 -3.50
C ILE A 8 57.94 -4.80 -2.41
N VAL A 9 58.33 -4.43 -1.19
CA VAL A 9 57.36 -4.27 -0.08
C VAL A 9 56.45 -3.05 -0.31
N GLN A 10 57.01 -1.96 -0.84
CA GLN A 10 56.19 -0.77 -1.14
C GLN A 10 55.25 -0.97 -2.32
N ALA A 11 55.61 -1.75 -3.34
CA ALA A 11 54.77 -2.05 -4.47
C ALA A 11 53.55 -2.92 -4.07
N ASN A 12 53.77 -3.85 -3.14
CA ASN A 12 52.67 -4.71 -2.63
C ASN A 12 51.74 -3.95 -1.69
N LEU A 13 52.24 -2.99 -0.91
CA LEU A 13 51.44 -2.17 -0.01
C LEU A 13 50.47 -1.22 -0.79
N ARG A 14 50.95 -0.69 -1.91
CA ARG A 14 50.11 0.16 -2.79
C ARG A 14 49.04 -0.62 -3.52
N ARG A 15 49.28 -1.89 -3.87
CA ARG A 15 48.28 -2.77 -4.49
C ARG A 15 47.23 -3.24 -3.50
N ALA A 16 47.55 -3.42 -2.23
CA ALA A 16 46.60 -3.78 -1.18
C ALA A 16 45.67 -2.64 -0.83
N LEU A 17 46.12 -1.37 -0.90
CA LEU A 17 45.29 -0.20 -0.62
C LEU A 17 44.31 0.14 -1.74
N LEU A 18 44.56 -0.26 -2.99
CA LEU A 18 43.64 -0.05 -4.11
C LEU A 18 42.53 -1.09 -4.18
N ALA A 19 42.68 -2.24 -3.55
CA ALA A 19 41.66 -3.28 -3.52
C ALA A 19 40.58 -3.06 -2.45
N LEU A 20 40.83 -2.18 -1.46
CA LEU A 20 39.87 -1.92 -0.36
C LEU A 20 38.89 -0.80 -0.65
N ALA A 21 39.03 -0.07 -1.75
CA ALA A 21 38.18 1.08 -2.09
C ALA A 21 36.91 0.73 -2.90
N CYS A 22 36.75 -0.52 -3.35
CA CYS A 22 35.61 -0.93 -4.18
C CYS A 22 34.49 -1.63 -3.42
N ALA A 23 34.56 -1.76 -2.09
CA ALA A 23 33.58 -2.51 -1.31
C ALA A 23 32.45 -1.65 -0.67
N LEU A 24 32.41 -0.35 -0.93
CA LEU A 24 31.46 0.59 -0.29
C LEU A 24 30.42 1.19 -1.25
N GLY A 25 30.06 0.49 -2.32
CA GLY A 25 29.17 1.02 -3.35
C GLY A 25 27.90 0.23 -3.66
N ALA A 26 27.51 -0.73 -2.84
CA ALA A 26 26.21 -1.37 -2.99
C ALA A 26 25.18 -0.72 -2.03
N VAL A 27 24.89 0.57 -2.23
CA VAL A 27 23.60 1.12 -1.76
C VAL A 27 22.56 0.45 -2.63
N GLY A 28 21.98 -0.64 -2.13
CA GLY A 28 20.87 -1.30 -2.78
C GLY A 28 19.75 -0.26 -3.00
N ALA A 29 19.44 0.02 -4.27
CA ALA A 29 18.24 0.73 -4.61
C ALA A 29 17.07 -0.14 -4.13
N GLN A 30 16.50 0.20 -2.98
CA GLN A 30 15.27 -0.43 -2.51
C GLN A 30 14.18 0.05 -3.45
N ALA A 31 13.63 -0.88 -4.24
CA ALA A 31 12.44 -0.60 -5.02
C ALA A 31 11.34 -0.16 -4.05
N GLN A 32 10.86 1.07 -4.22
CA GLN A 32 9.71 1.55 -3.45
C GLN A 32 8.51 0.67 -3.81
N SER A 33 7.84 0.17 -2.80
CA SER A 33 6.60 -0.58 -3.00
C SER A 33 5.59 0.28 -3.75
N ALA A 34 4.99 -0.27 -4.82
CA ALA A 34 3.92 0.40 -5.55
C ALA A 34 2.64 0.55 -4.71
N MET A 35 2.55 -0.16 -3.58
CA MET A 35 1.42 -0.10 -2.65
C MET A 35 1.65 0.93 -1.56
N PRO A 36 0.66 1.76 -1.21
CA PRO A 36 0.71 2.61 -0.02
C PRO A 36 0.81 1.77 1.26
N GLN A 37 1.12 2.43 2.37
CA GLN A 37 1.26 1.76 3.66
C GLN A 37 -0.11 1.44 4.26
N TRP A 38 -0.23 0.25 4.83
CA TRP A 38 -1.39 -0.19 5.59
C TRP A 38 -1.52 0.60 6.89
N LYS A 39 -2.77 0.90 7.26
CA LYS A 39 -3.17 1.55 8.50
C LYS A 39 -4.08 0.63 9.31
N GLY A 40 -4.14 0.85 10.62
CA GLY A 40 -4.89 -0.01 11.53
C GLY A 40 -4.03 -1.11 12.14
N GLU A 41 -4.64 -1.95 12.96
CA GLU A 41 -3.96 -3.00 13.72
C GLU A 41 -4.76 -4.31 13.73
N GLY A 42 -4.03 -5.43 13.85
CA GLY A 42 -4.64 -6.74 13.98
C GLY A 42 -5.49 -7.13 12.77
N ALA A 43 -6.71 -7.56 13.03
CA ALA A 43 -7.65 -8.04 12.01
C ALA A 43 -8.38 -6.89 11.28
N VAL A 44 -8.26 -5.65 11.75
CA VAL A 44 -8.92 -4.47 11.18
C VAL A 44 -7.87 -3.53 10.62
N ARG A 45 -7.64 -3.61 9.32
CA ARG A 45 -6.62 -2.81 8.63
C ARG A 45 -7.18 -2.31 7.30
N TYR A 46 -6.63 -1.22 6.81
CA TYR A 46 -6.97 -0.71 5.50
C TYR A 46 -5.79 -0.01 4.83
N VAL A 47 -5.86 0.07 3.53
CA VAL A 47 -4.99 0.90 2.71
C VAL A 47 -5.81 1.52 1.59
N CYS A 48 -5.64 2.81 1.35
CA CYS A 48 -6.29 3.52 0.26
C CYS A 48 -5.25 4.15 -0.65
N GLY A 49 -5.56 4.22 -1.92
CA GLY A 49 -4.70 4.77 -2.95
C GLY A 49 -5.29 4.58 -4.34
N GLY A 50 -4.45 4.31 -5.31
CA GLY A 50 -4.84 4.11 -6.70
C GLY A 50 -4.70 5.38 -7.54
N ILE A 51 -3.86 6.32 -7.09
CA ILE A 51 -3.49 7.51 -7.85
C ILE A 51 -2.17 7.23 -8.58
N GLY A 52 -2.17 7.45 -9.90
CA GLY A 52 -1.07 7.05 -10.78
C GLY A 52 -1.18 5.60 -11.24
N SER A 53 -0.57 5.30 -12.39
CA SER A 53 -0.76 4.01 -13.07
C SER A 53 -0.22 2.83 -12.27
N ASP A 54 0.97 2.94 -11.71
CA ASP A 54 1.63 1.82 -11.03
C ASP A 54 0.90 1.46 -9.73
N GLU A 55 0.54 2.46 -8.92
CA GLU A 55 -0.23 2.27 -7.69
C GLU A 55 -1.63 1.75 -8.00
N SER A 56 -2.31 2.33 -9.00
CA SER A 56 -3.63 1.88 -9.43
C SER A 56 -3.63 0.42 -9.89
N ASN A 57 -2.65 0.01 -10.67
CA ASN A 57 -2.53 -1.37 -11.13
C ASN A 57 -2.26 -2.32 -9.96
N ALA A 58 -1.35 -1.97 -9.04
CA ALA A 58 -1.04 -2.77 -7.87
C ALA A 58 -2.26 -2.92 -6.94
N MET A 59 -2.96 -1.83 -6.64
CA MET A 59 -4.15 -1.83 -5.82
C MET A 59 -5.27 -2.69 -6.43
N ARG A 60 -5.52 -2.57 -7.73
CA ARG A 60 -6.53 -3.35 -8.44
C ARG A 60 -6.20 -4.84 -8.47
N ALA A 61 -4.94 -5.19 -8.66
CA ALA A 61 -4.49 -6.59 -8.61
C ALA A 61 -4.74 -7.20 -7.23
N ALA A 62 -4.50 -6.43 -6.16
CA ALA A 62 -4.66 -6.87 -4.78
C ALA A 62 -6.14 -6.97 -4.33
N MET A 63 -7.10 -6.41 -5.05
CA MET A 63 -8.53 -6.46 -4.66
C MET A 63 -9.07 -7.88 -4.42
N LYS A 64 -8.57 -8.85 -5.13
CA LYS A 64 -8.98 -10.27 -4.99
C LYS A 64 -8.25 -11.03 -3.89
N GLU A 65 -7.30 -10.40 -3.23
CA GLU A 65 -6.51 -10.99 -2.15
C GLU A 65 -6.98 -10.53 -0.76
N HIS A 66 -7.90 -9.54 -0.72
CA HIS A 66 -8.40 -8.95 0.51
C HIS A 66 -9.91 -9.15 0.66
N PRO A 67 -10.41 -9.28 1.90
CA PRO A 67 -11.82 -9.57 2.17
C PRO A 67 -12.79 -8.56 1.58
N LEU A 68 -12.42 -7.28 1.57
CA LEU A 68 -13.25 -6.20 1.06
C LEU A 68 -12.41 -5.19 0.28
N ALA A 69 -12.89 -4.80 -0.89
CA ALA A 69 -12.37 -3.69 -1.67
C ALA A 69 -13.47 -2.65 -1.90
N LEU A 70 -13.12 -1.38 -1.81
CA LEU A 70 -14.01 -0.26 -2.07
C LEU A 70 -13.51 0.52 -3.28
N LEU A 71 -14.41 0.87 -4.19
CA LEU A 71 -14.14 1.69 -5.36
C LEU A 71 -15.01 2.94 -5.34
N PHE A 72 -14.40 4.10 -5.61
CA PHE A 72 -15.09 5.38 -5.63
C PHE A 72 -14.88 6.05 -6.98
N ALA A 73 -15.98 6.38 -7.65
CA ALA A 73 -15.96 7.06 -8.93
C ALA A 73 -17.16 8.02 -9.06
N ARG A 74 -17.02 8.99 -9.93
CA ARG A 74 -18.14 9.82 -10.39
C ARG A 74 -18.96 9.05 -11.44
N SER A 75 -20.16 9.51 -11.67
CA SER A 75 -21.05 8.93 -12.70
C SER A 75 -20.44 9.00 -14.11
N ASP A 76 -19.57 9.99 -14.40
CA ASP A 76 -18.82 10.12 -15.64
C ASP A 76 -17.56 9.19 -15.72
N GLY A 77 -17.29 8.41 -14.68
CA GLY A 77 -16.17 7.47 -14.58
C GLY A 77 -14.90 8.06 -14.00
N ALA A 78 -14.84 9.36 -13.72
CA ALA A 78 -13.69 9.96 -13.05
C ALA A 78 -13.54 9.42 -11.62
N TYR A 79 -12.31 9.19 -11.20
CA TYR A 79 -12.03 8.71 -9.85
C TYR A 79 -12.21 9.80 -8.80
N LEU A 80 -12.64 9.38 -7.61
CA LEU A 80 -12.79 10.25 -6.45
C LEU A 80 -11.72 9.94 -5.40
N ALA A 81 -11.29 10.99 -4.72
CA ALA A 81 -10.45 10.92 -3.53
C ALA A 81 -11.10 11.75 -2.41
N ASP A 82 -10.51 11.71 -1.23
CA ASP A 82 -11.02 12.43 -0.04
C ASP A 82 -12.46 12.04 0.36
N VAL A 83 -12.81 10.80 0.13
CA VAL A 83 -14.12 10.24 0.48
C VAL A 83 -14.09 9.78 1.94
N GLN A 84 -15.06 10.23 2.72
CA GLN A 84 -15.27 9.75 4.09
C GLN A 84 -16.00 8.40 4.05
N VAL A 85 -15.47 7.42 4.77
CA VAL A 85 -16.01 6.07 4.81
C VAL A 85 -16.22 5.64 6.27
N ASP A 86 -17.43 5.24 6.60
CA ASP A 86 -17.77 4.64 7.88
C ASP A 86 -18.28 3.21 7.65
N ILE A 87 -17.53 2.24 8.15
CA ILE A 87 -17.87 0.82 8.10
C ILE A 87 -18.37 0.41 9.48
N LYS A 88 -19.64 -0.02 9.54
CA LYS A 88 -20.30 -0.41 10.78
C LYS A 88 -20.57 -1.90 10.78
N GLY A 89 -19.98 -2.61 11.74
CA GLY A 89 -20.23 -4.03 11.93
C GLY A 89 -21.52 -4.31 12.68
N ALA A 90 -22.22 -5.36 12.29
CA ALA A 90 -23.39 -5.87 12.98
C ALA A 90 -23.04 -7.03 13.92
N GLY A 91 -23.83 -7.25 14.99
CA GLY A 91 -23.70 -8.43 15.84
C GLY A 91 -22.36 -8.57 16.55
N GLY A 92 -21.77 -7.47 17.01
CA GLY A 92 -20.46 -7.47 17.70
C GLY A 92 -19.27 -7.41 16.76
N ALA A 93 -19.45 -7.36 15.44
CA ALA A 93 -18.38 -7.11 14.49
C ALA A 93 -17.81 -5.69 14.66
N PRO A 94 -16.50 -5.48 14.37
CA PRO A 94 -15.87 -4.20 14.59
C PRO A 94 -16.40 -3.11 13.65
N SER A 95 -16.15 -1.85 14.01
CA SER A 95 -16.40 -0.69 13.16
C SER A 95 -15.10 -0.01 12.79
N LEU A 96 -15.05 0.62 11.62
CA LEU A 96 -13.88 1.30 11.10
C LEU A 96 -14.31 2.59 10.39
N ALA A 97 -13.74 3.71 10.80
CA ALA A 97 -13.87 4.98 10.09
C ALA A 97 -12.55 5.32 9.40
N LEU A 98 -12.61 5.72 8.13
CA LEU A 98 -11.43 6.08 7.37
C LEU A 98 -11.72 7.20 6.37
N ARG A 99 -10.67 7.86 5.92
CA ARG A 99 -10.73 8.78 4.79
C ARG A 99 -9.94 8.19 3.63
N ALA A 100 -10.61 7.99 2.51
CA ALA A 100 -10.00 7.45 1.32
C ALA A 100 -9.15 8.51 0.62
N SER A 101 -7.84 8.28 0.58
CA SER A 101 -6.87 9.15 -0.12
C SER A 101 -6.87 8.98 -1.64
N GLY A 102 -7.53 7.93 -2.13
CA GLY A 102 -7.63 7.62 -3.56
C GLY A 102 -8.88 6.78 -3.85
N PRO A 103 -9.09 6.41 -5.13
CA PRO A 103 -10.31 5.77 -5.59
C PRO A 103 -10.45 4.29 -5.19
N VAL A 104 -9.40 3.68 -4.66
CA VAL A 104 -9.38 2.27 -4.25
C VAL A 104 -9.00 2.17 -2.79
N CYS A 105 -9.81 1.47 -2.00
CA CYS A 105 -9.45 1.05 -0.65
C CYS A 105 -9.52 -0.48 -0.54
N LEU A 106 -8.49 -1.08 0.06
CA LEU A 106 -8.49 -2.47 0.48
C LEU A 106 -8.70 -2.49 1.99
N VAL A 107 -9.60 -3.35 2.45
CA VAL A 107 -9.99 -3.41 3.86
C VAL A 107 -9.95 -4.86 4.32
N ASP A 108 -9.19 -5.11 5.37
CA ASP A 108 -9.19 -6.38 6.09
C ASP A 108 -10.15 -6.25 7.27
N LEU A 109 -11.10 -7.15 7.35
CA LEU A 109 -12.11 -7.23 8.40
C LEU A 109 -12.39 -8.69 8.72
N PRO A 110 -12.74 -9.02 9.97
CA PRO A 110 -13.27 -10.34 10.32
C PRO A 110 -14.55 -10.63 9.54
N ALA A 111 -14.85 -11.92 9.34
CA ALA A 111 -16.09 -12.35 8.73
C ALA A 111 -17.29 -11.77 9.50
N GLY A 112 -18.27 -11.24 8.78
CA GLY A 112 -19.44 -10.63 9.38
C GLY A 112 -20.23 -9.80 8.37
N ARG A 113 -21.30 -9.20 8.87
CA ARG A 113 -22.13 -8.28 8.10
C ARG A 113 -21.77 -6.84 8.46
N TYR A 114 -21.59 -6.01 7.44
CA TYR A 114 -21.19 -4.61 7.59
C TYR A 114 -22.07 -3.71 6.76
N THR A 115 -22.29 -2.50 7.25
CA THR A 115 -22.84 -1.39 6.46
C THR A 115 -21.72 -0.40 6.16
N VAL A 116 -21.53 -0.08 4.90
CA VAL A 116 -20.53 0.88 4.42
C VAL A 116 -21.25 2.16 4.01
N ASP A 117 -21.09 3.20 4.80
CA ASP A 117 -21.58 4.55 4.53
C ASP A 117 -20.44 5.38 3.94
N VAL A 118 -20.71 6.03 2.84
CA VAL A 118 -19.70 6.80 2.07
C VAL A 118 -20.23 8.19 1.80
N ALA A 119 -19.42 9.20 2.13
CA ALA A 119 -19.74 10.61 1.89
C ALA A 119 -18.63 11.29 1.11
N THR A 120 -19.00 12.02 0.06
CA THR A 120 -18.08 12.86 -0.71
C THR A 120 -17.94 14.23 -0.07
N ALA A 121 -16.86 14.95 -0.43
CA ALA A 121 -16.65 16.34 -0.02
C ALA A 121 -17.81 17.28 -0.48
N GLY A 122 -18.49 16.94 -1.56
CA GLY A 122 -19.67 17.66 -2.06
C GLY A 122 -20.98 17.36 -1.33
N GLY A 123 -20.94 16.49 -0.29
CA GLY A 123 -22.11 16.16 0.53
C GLY A 123 -23.00 15.03 0.01
N SER A 124 -22.64 14.39 -1.11
CA SER A 124 -23.34 13.20 -1.57
C SER A 124 -23.02 12.00 -0.68
N VAL A 125 -24.07 11.27 -0.28
CA VAL A 125 -23.96 10.12 0.63
C VAL A 125 -24.57 8.88 -0.02
N GLN A 126 -23.89 7.75 0.11
CA GLN A 126 -24.37 6.43 -0.29
C GLN A 126 -24.08 5.40 0.81
N SER A 127 -24.93 4.38 0.87
CA SER A 127 -24.82 3.30 1.84
C SER A 127 -25.02 1.95 1.15
N GLN A 128 -24.15 0.99 1.46
CA GLN A 128 -24.25 -0.39 0.97
C GLN A 128 -24.01 -1.37 2.12
N SER A 129 -24.78 -2.45 2.14
CA SER A 129 -24.53 -3.58 3.03
C SER A 129 -23.65 -4.61 2.33
N VAL A 130 -22.63 -5.08 3.03
CA VAL A 130 -21.71 -6.11 2.55
C VAL A 130 -21.56 -7.22 3.58
N THR A 131 -21.42 -8.45 3.10
CA THR A 131 -21.06 -9.59 3.95
C THR A 131 -19.64 -10.02 3.64
N VAL A 132 -18.77 -9.93 4.63
CA VAL A 132 -17.35 -10.31 4.56
C VAL A 132 -17.22 -11.75 5.06
N GLY A 133 -16.43 -12.54 4.36
CA GLY A 133 -16.21 -13.95 4.63
C GLY A 133 -16.45 -14.81 3.39
N GLY A 134 -15.67 -15.86 3.23
CA GLY A 134 -15.67 -16.68 2.01
C GLY A 134 -14.82 -16.03 0.91
N SER A 135 -15.47 -15.62 -0.18
CA SER A 135 -14.76 -14.96 -1.30
C SER A 135 -14.62 -13.44 -1.10
N PRO A 136 -13.57 -12.83 -1.67
CA PRO A 136 -13.41 -11.37 -1.66
C PRO A 136 -14.63 -10.64 -2.23
N LYS A 137 -14.96 -9.50 -1.63
CA LYS A 137 -16.10 -8.63 -2.05
C LYS A 137 -15.57 -7.28 -2.53
N THR A 138 -16.23 -6.74 -3.54
CA THR A 138 -16.01 -5.37 -4.01
C THR A 138 -17.30 -4.58 -3.91
N ALA A 139 -17.26 -3.45 -3.22
CA ALA A 139 -18.34 -2.47 -3.18
C ALA A 139 -17.95 -1.24 -4.01
N SER A 140 -18.74 -0.90 -4.99
CA SER A 140 -18.50 0.24 -5.87
C SER A 140 -19.52 1.34 -5.59
N PHE A 141 -19.03 2.55 -5.42
CA PHE A 141 -19.81 3.75 -5.17
C PHE A 141 -19.63 4.73 -6.34
N ARG A 142 -20.73 5.13 -6.94
CA ARG A 142 -20.75 6.10 -8.04
C ARG A 142 -21.59 7.31 -7.64
N PHE A 143 -21.02 8.50 -7.81
CA PHE A 143 -21.64 9.78 -7.41
C PHE A 143 -21.86 10.70 -8.60
#